data_cae985cf98e2ca16823851c62bf370fc
#
_entry.id   cae985cf98e2ca16823851c62bf370fc
#
_cell.length_a   1.000
_cell.length_b   1.000
_cell.length_c   1.000
_cell.angle_alpha   90.00
_cell.angle_beta   90.00
_cell.angle_gamma   90.00
#
_symmetry.space_group_name_H-M   'P 1'
#
loop_
_entity.id
_entity.type
_entity.pdbx_description
1 polymer ?
#
loop_
_entity_poly.entity_id
_entity_poly.type
_entity_poly.pdbx_seq_one_letter_code
_entity_poly.pdbx_strand_id
1 'polypeptide(L)'
;MKRFTLALATAAAVSAVTASTAFAHVEYKSSTPGKGKTASTRLSSVTVTFTGPIRKGTLKVTGPGGKSVSNGSGGRDPRKISRLRVPLKSGLKAGRYKATWSITAADGHAETGSFTFKLK
;
A
#
# COMPACT_ATOMS: atom_id res chain seq x y z
N MET A 1 -13.66 5.85 -74.51
CA MET A 1 -13.47 4.96 -73.37
C MET A 1 -13.14 5.78 -72.15
N LYS A 2 -14.01 5.81 -71.22
CA LYS A 2 -13.76 6.49 -69.93
C LYS A 2 -13.13 5.49 -68.95
N ARG A 3 -11.92 5.75 -68.58
CA ARG A 3 -11.28 4.98 -67.54
C ARG A 3 -11.64 5.59 -66.19
N PHE A 4 -12.34 4.85 -65.39
CA PHE A 4 -12.58 5.24 -64.01
C PHE A 4 -11.38 4.78 -63.20
N THR A 5 -10.59 5.69 -62.76
CA THR A 5 -9.62 5.43 -61.73
C THR A 5 -10.35 5.43 -60.42
N LEU A 6 -10.57 4.24 -59.88
CA LEU A 6 -11.00 4.10 -58.51
C LEU A 6 -9.83 4.54 -57.63
N ALA A 7 -9.93 5.70 -57.09
CA ALA A 7 -9.05 6.10 -56.02
C ALA A 7 -9.50 5.30 -54.78
N LEU A 8 -8.78 4.26 -54.47
CA LEU A 8 -8.93 3.58 -53.20
C LEU A 8 -8.36 4.53 -52.12
N ALA A 9 -9.25 5.27 -51.52
CA ALA A 9 -8.89 5.94 -50.26
C ALA A 9 -8.74 4.87 -49.17
N THR A 10 -7.55 4.38 -49.02
CA THR A 10 -7.22 3.61 -47.83
C THR A 10 -7.29 4.58 -46.66
N ALA A 11 -8.42 4.61 -45.99
CA ALA A 11 -8.50 5.18 -44.68
C ALA A 11 -7.63 4.30 -43.79
N ALA A 12 -6.40 4.71 -43.57
CA ALA A 12 -5.58 4.17 -42.52
C ALA A 12 -6.28 4.55 -41.20
N ALA A 13 -7.07 3.62 -40.68
CA ALA A 13 -7.53 3.74 -39.29
C ALA A 13 -6.28 3.68 -38.45
N VAL A 14 -5.77 4.83 -38.09
CA VAL A 14 -4.81 4.95 -36.99
C VAL A 14 -5.63 4.64 -35.76
N SER A 15 -5.68 3.36 -35.41
CA SER A 15 -6.04 3.00 -34.06
C SER A 15 -4.96 3.58 -33.18
N ALA A 16 -5.22 4.75 -32.63
CA ALA A 16 -4.44 5.26 -31.53
C ALA A 16 -4.62 4.24 -30.41
N VAL A 17 -3.69 3.29 -30.35
CA VAL A 17 -3.47 2.54 -29.14
C VAL A 17 -2.99 3.58 -28.15
N THR A 18 -3.92 4.23 -27.46
CA THR A 18 -3.62 4.84 -26.20
C THR A 18 -3.14 3.70 -25.34
N ALA A 19 -1.82 3.50 -25.30
CA ALA A 19 -1.21 2.76 -24.22
C ALA A 19 -1.62 3.52 -22.98
N SER A 20 -2.74 3.15 -22.37
CA SER A 20 -2.98 3.48 -20.99
C SER A 20 -1.81 2.85 -20.27
N THR A 21 -0.82 3.67 -19.90
CA THR A 21 0.10 3.29 -18.88
C THR A 21 -0.78 3.01 -17.67
N ALA A 22 -1.14 1.73 -17.53
CA ALA A 22 -1.68 1.25 -16.29
C ALA A 22 -0.57 1.48 -15.28
N PHE A 23 -0.57 2.65 -14.64
CA PHE A 23 0.19 2.84 -13.44
C PHE A 23 -0.36 1.81 -12.47
N ALA A 24 0.41 0.75 -12.25
CA ALA A 24 0.13 -0.16 -11.18
C ALA A 24 0.23 0.66 -9.89
N HIS A 25 -0.90 1.15 -9.42
CA HIS A 25 -0.96 1.82 -8.13
C HIS A 25 -0.43 0.86 -7.09
N VAL A 26 0.52 1.35 -6.31
CA VAL A 26 0.99 0.61 -5.15
C VAL A 26 -0.13 0.63 -4.12
N GLU A 27 -0.68 -0.54 -3.84
CA GLU A 27 -1.81 -0.72 -2.95
C GLU A 27 -1.42 -1.59 -1.76
N TYR A 28 -2.20 -1.48 -0.68
CA TYR A 28 -2.13 -2.42 0.43
C TYR A 28 -2.34 -3.85 -0.09
N LYS A 29 -1.44 -4.74 0.27
CA LYS A 29 -1.51 -6.15 -0.06
C LYS A 29 -1.86 -7.01 1.14
N SER A 30 -1.11 -6.86 2.22
CA SER A 30 -1.27 -7.64 3.44
C SER A 30 -0.64 -6.92 4.64
N SER A 31 -0.96 -7.39 5.80
CA SER A 31 -0.34 -6.92 7.04
C SER A 31 -0.20 -8.05 8.06
N THR A 32 0.70 -7.86 9.02
CA THR A 32 0.83 -8.73 10.17
C THR A 32 0.81 -7.84 11.43
N PRO A 33 -0.23 -7.94 12.26
CA PRO A 33 -1.45 -8.74 12.11
C PRO A 33 -2.30 -8.32 10.91
N GLY A 34 -3.08 -9.25 10.37
CA GLY A 34 -4.05 -8.95 9.30
C GLY A 34 -5.20 -8.09 9.81
N LYS A 35 -5.88 -7.41 8.88
CA LYS A 35 -7.09 -6.62 9.18
C LYS A 35 -8.12 -7.46 9.91
N GLY A 36 -8.62 -6.97 11.05
CA GLY A 36 -9.63 -7.64 11.87
C GLY A 36 -9.16 -8.92 12.56
N LYS A 37 -7.88 -9.27 12.44
CA LYS A 37 -7.32 -10.48 13.05
C LYS A 37 -6.93 -10.23 14.50
N THR A 38 -6.75 -11.33 15.22
CA THR A 38 -6.30 -11.32 16.62
C THR A 38 -4.88 -11.85 16.69
N ALA A 39 -4.05 -11.18 17.46
CA ALA A 39 -2.68 -11.58 17.74
C ALA A 39 -2.43 -11.59 19.26
N SER A 40 -1.26 -12.08 19.66
CA SER A 40 -0.85 -12.09 21.06
C SER A 40 -0.47 -10.69 21.56
N THR A 41 -0.71 -10.44 22.85
CA THR A 41 -0.21 -9.24 23.54
C THR A 41 1.32 -9.15 23.57
N ARG A 42 2.01 -10.22 23.20
CA ARG A 42 3.48 -10.25 23.04
C ARG A 42 3.94 -9.80 21.67
N LEU A 43 3.04 -9.36 20.81
CA LEU A 43 3.36 -8.84 19.49
C LEU A 43 4.44 -7.76 19.60
N SER A 44 5.54 -7.90 18.87
CA SER A 44 6.70 -6.98 18.96
C SER A 44 6.78 -5.98 17.83
N SER A 45 6.04 -6.20 16.75
CA SER A 45 6.02 -5.31 15.59
C SER A 45 4.76 -5.48 14.77
N VAL A 46 4.45 -4.45 14.00
CA VAL A 46 3.43 -4.50 12.94
C VAL A 46 4.11 -4.26 11.61
N THR A 47 3.72 -5.02 10.61
CA THR A 47 4.19 -4.84 9.23
C THR A 47 3.02 -4.66 8.28
N VAL A 48 3.22 -3.84 7.27
CA VAL A 48 2.26 -3.65 6.18
C VAL A 48 3.00 -3.83 4.87
N THR A 49 2.54 -4.74 4.04
CA THR A 49 3.14 -5.04 2.73
C THR A 49 2.25 -4.49 1.64
N PHE A 50 2.87 -3.86 0.67
CA PHE A 50 2.24 -3.25 -0.49
C PHE A 50 2.53 -4.06 -1.76
N THR A 51 1.76 -3.79 -2.80
CA THR A 51 1.89 -4.50 -4.09
C THR A 51 3.14 -4.14 -4.88
N GLY A 52 3.83 -3.08 -4.51
CA GLY A 52 5.04 -2.63 -5.17
C GLY A 52 5.96 -1.84 -4.25
N PRO A 53 7.10 -1.38 -4.77
CA PRO A 53 8.11 -0.68 -3.99
C PRO A 53 7.60 0.68 -3.51
N ILE A 54 7.95 1.02 -2.27
CA ILE A 54 7.69 2.31 -1.67
C ILE A 54 9.00 3.08 -1.49
N ARG A 55 8.96 4.39 -1.71
CA ARG A 55 10.11 5.26 -1.52
C ARG A 55 10.30 5.61 -0.05
N LYS A 56 9.22 5.98 0.61
CA LYS A 56 9.19 6.31 2.03
C LYS A 56 7.80 6.06 2.58
N GLY A 57 7.69 5.97 3.89
CA GLY A 57 6.41 5.82 4.53
C GLY A 57 6.52 5.89 6.03
N THR A 58 5.35 5.97 6.66
CA THR A 58 5.19 5.96 8.11
C THR A 58 4.16 4.91 8.50
N LEU A 59 4.36 4.31 9.65
CA LEU A 59 3.42 3.38 10.24
C LEU A 59 3.33 3.67 11.73
N LYS A 60 2.13 3.89 12.20
CA LYS A 60 1.84 4.21 13.60
C LYS A 60 0.76 3.28 14.12
N VAL A 61 0.93 2.80 15.34
CA VAL A 61 -0.07 1.98 16.02
C VAL A 61 -0.54 2.67 17.27
N THR A 62 -1.85 2.76 17.42
CA THR A 62 -2.50 3.25 18.64
C THR A 62 -3.29 2.13 19.29
N GLY A 63 -3.28 2.11 20.61
CA GLY A 63 -3.98 1.15 21.42
C GLY A 63 -5.32 1.64 21.93
N PRO A 64 -5.93 0.88 22.83
CA PRO A 64 -7.13 1.32 23.52
C PRO A 64 -6.93 2.68 24.18
N GLY A 65 -7.90 3.58 24.02
CA GLY A 65 -7.80 4.94 24.52
C GLY A 65 -6.99 5.91 23.63
N GLY A 66 -6.58 5.47 22.44
CA GLY A 66 -5.89 6.32 21.47
C GLY A 66 -4.42 6.59 21.74
N LYS A 67 -3.81 5.89 22.71
CA LYS A 67 -2.38 6.06 23.05
C LYS A 67 -1.50 5.37 22.01
N SER A 68 -0.43 6.05 21.60
CA SER A 68 0.58 5.43 20.73
C SER A 68 1.29 4.30 21.47
N VAL A 69 1.34 3.14 20.82
CA VAL A 69 2.10 1.98 21.29
C VAL A 69 3.29 1.67 20.40
N SER A 70 3.55 2.54 19.44
CA SER A 70 4.74 2.45 18.59
C SER A 70 5.99 2.71 19.42
N ASN A 71 7.01 1.88 19.24
CA ASN A 71 8.32 2.07 19.81
C ASN A 71 9.23 2.75 18.79
N GLY A 72 9.23 4.07 18.79
CA GLY A 72 9.92 4.87 17.78
C GLY A 72 9.11 5.07 16.52
N SER A 73 9.77 5.57 15.49
CA SER A 73 9.16 5.82 14.18
C SER A 73 9.08 4.53 13.36
N GLY A 74 7.90 4.26 12.83
CA GLY A 74 7.74 3.22 11.82
C GLY A 74 8.07 3.77 10.44
N GLY A 75 8.74 2.98 9.64
CA GLY A 75 9.15 3.35 8.30
C GLY A 75 9.33 2.15 7.39
N ARG A 76 9.91 2.42 6.23
CA ARG A 76 10.21 1.36 5.27
C ARG A 76 11.15 0.33 5.91
N ASP A 77 10.77 -0.94 5.79
CA ASP A 77 11.59 -2.05 6.24
C ASP A 77 12.83 -2.16 5.33
N PRO A 78 14.05 -2.07 5.87
CA PRO A 78 15.26 -2.18 5.06
C PRO A 78 15.43 -3.55 4.39
N ARG A 79 14.73 -4.57 4.87
CA ARG A 79 14.78 -5.93 4.29
C ARG A 79 13.85 -6.11 3.10
N LYS A 80 12.86 -5.24 2.95
CA LYS A 80 11.86 -5.35 1.88
C LYS A 80 11.30 -3.99 1.51
N ILE A 81 11.63 -3.52 0.31
CA ILE A 81 11.27 -2.17 -0.18
C ILE A 81 9.77 -1.95 -0.37
N SER A 82 8.97 -3.01 -0.35
CA SER A 82 7.51 -2.93 -0.44
C SER A 82 6.80 -3.03 0.91
N ARG A 83 7.53 -2.93 2.03
CA ARG A 83 6.99 -3.15 3.36
C ARG A 83 7.32 -2.01 4.31
N LEU A 84 6.31 -1.62 5.10
CA LEU A 84 6.48 -0.80 6.31
C LEU A 84 6.59 -1.71 7.53
N ARG A 85 7.35 -1.27 8.50
CA ARG A 85 7.48 -1.93 9.79
C ARG A 85 7.56 -0.91 10.91
N VAL A 86 6.89 -1.19 12.01
CA VAL A 86 7.02 -0.42 13.25
C VAL A 86 7.18 -1.37 14.44
N PRO A 87 8.21 -1.20 15.26
CA PRO A 87 8.31 -1.90 16.53
C PRO A 87 7.24 -1.41 17.49
N LEU A 88 6.79 -2.28 18.37
CA LEU A 88 5.82 -1.96 19.41
C LEU A 88 6.46 -1.95 20.79
N LYS A 89 5.91 -1.14 21.67
CA LYS A 89 6.26 -1.17 23.09
C LYS A 89 5.90 -2.53 23.68
N SER A 90 6.61 -2.93 24.71
CA SER A 90 6.28 -4.12 25.49
C SER A 90 5.12 -3.84 26.47
N GLY A 91 4.55 -4.91 27.05
CA GLY A 91 3.51 -4.78 28.05
C GLY A 91 2.17 -4.33 27.48
N LEU A 92 1.87 -4.72 26.26
CA LEU A 92 0.60 -4.40 25.61
C LEU A 92 -0.56 -5.12 26.28
N LYS A 93 -1.68 -4.43 26.41
CA LYS A 93 -2.92 -4.97 26.98
C LYS A 93 -3.77 -5.59 25.89
N ALA A 94 -4.63 -6.53 26.28
CA ALA A 94 -5.69 -7.02 25.41
C ALA A 94 -6.62 -5.88 25.01
N GLY A 95 -7.09 -5.90 23.78
CA GLY A 95 -8.03 -4.89 23.28
C GLY A 95 -7.87 -4.64 21.79
N ARG A 96 -8.50 -3.57 21.33
CA ARG A 96 -8.49 -3.17 19.92
C ARG A 96 -7.38 -2.16 19.67
N TYR A 97 -6.64 -2.38 18.60
CA TYR A 97 -5.54 -1.55 18.13
C TYR A 97 -5.83 -1.05 16.73
N LYS A 98 -5.26 0.10 16.38
CA LYS A 98 -5.37 0.70 15.05
C LYS A 98 -3.99 0.97 14.49
N ALA A 99 -3.73 0.46 13.30
CA ALA A 99 -2.54 0.80 12.52
C ALA A 99 -2.93 1.83 11.47
N THR A 100 -2.17 2.91 11.40
CA THR A 100 -2.34 3.98 10.41
C THR A 100 -1.05 4.13 9.63
N TRP A 101 -1.15 4.13 8.33
CA TRP A 101 0.01 4.19 7.46
C TRP A 101 -0.12 5.29 6.40
N SER A 102 1.03 5.77 5.97
CA SER A 102 1.17 6.71 4.86
C SER A 102 2.39 6.30 4.06
N ILE A 103 2.27 6.26 2.76
CA ILE A 103 3.38 5.93 1.87
C ILE A 103 3.49 6.94 0.74
N THR A 104 4.71 7.07 0.23
CA THR A 104 4.99 7.60 -1.10
C THR A 104 5.55 6.44 -1.91
N ALA A 105 4.83 6.05 -2.94
CA ALA A 105 5.26 4.98 -3.84
C ALA A 105 6.49 5.39 -4.66
N ALA A 106 7.17 4.43 -5.27
CA ALA A 106 8.34 4.70 -6.10
C ALA A 106 8.05 5.62 -7.29
N ASP A 107 6.81 5.63 -7.77
CA ASP A 107 6.33 6.53 -8.84
C ASP A 107 5.97 7.95 -8.36
N GLY A 108 6.07 8.22 -7.05
CA GLY A 108 5.78 9.52 -6.45
C GLY A 108 4.35 9.71 -5.94
N HIS A 109 3.44 8.76 -6.16
CA HIS A 109 2.08 8.84 -5.62
C HIS A 109 2.05 8.61 -4.12
N ALA A 110 1.27 9.43 -3.41
CA ALA A 110 1.05 9.31 -1.97
C ALA A 110 -0.26 8.57 -1.71
N GLU A 111 -0.23 7.64 -0.76
CA GLU A 111 -1.41 6.92 -0.29
C GLU A 111 -1.39 6.79 1.22
N THR A 112 -2.58 6.75 1.81
CA THR A 112 -2.78 6.56 3.24
C THR A 112 -3.85 5.50 3.49
N GLY A 113 -3.81 4.89 4.64
CA GLY A 113 -4.82 3.94 5.05
C GLY A 113 -4.71 3.58 6.51
N SER A 114 -5.66 2.80 6.97
CA SER A 114 -5.66 2.29 8.33
C SER A 114 -6.41 0.97 8.41
N PHE A 115 -6.14 0.21 9.43
CA PHE A 115 -6.88 -0.99 9.78
C PHE A 115 -6.83 -1.23 11.27
N THR A 116 -7.75 -2.04 11.75
CA THR A 116 -7.80 -2.44 13.15
C THR A 116 -7.47 -3.92 13.29
N PHE A 117 -6.94 -4.27 14.43
CA PHE A 117 -6.68 -5.65 14.85
C PHE A 117 -6.88 -5.75 16.36
N LYS A 118 -6.90 -6.95 16.88
CA LYS A 118 -7.08 -7.20 18.32
C LYS A 118 -5.85 -7.89 18.88
N LEU A 119 -5.55 -7.58 20.14
CA LEU A 119 -4.63 -8.36 20.96
C LEU A 119 -5.39 -9.07 22.07
N LYS A 120 -4.99 -10.29 22.29
CA LYS A 120 -5.63 -11.14 23.28
C LYS A 120 -4.61 -11.94 24.08
#